data_5d68b598b8a2a52a4098f55e85703ae3
#
_entry.id   5d68b598b8a2a52a4098f55e85703ae3
#
_cell.length_a   1.000
_cell.length_b   1.000
_cell.length_c   1.000
_cell.angle_alpha   90.00
_cell.angle_beta   90.00
_cell.angle_gamma   90.00
#
_symmetry.space_group_name_H-M   'P 1'
#
loop_
_entity.id
_entity.type
_entity.pdbx_description
1 polymer ?
#
loop_
_entity_poly.entity_id
_entity_poly.type
_entity_poly.pdbx_seq_one_letter_code
_entity_poly.pdbx_strand_id
1 'polypeptide(L)'
;MTAIPIDSAVIEAARRAGLGVVKRTPITESAALSERYGGNVVFKAENLQRTGSFKIRGAMSKLASLGDAVKNGVVAGSAGNHAQAIAFAARHHNVPCEIFVPAGASLSKMEAVRSYGAILSEGGDTLSDAVAAAQRHADATGMNFCHPYDDPIVVAGQATLGLELIEDISDLSLVIIPLGGGGLTG
;
A
#
# COMPACT_ATOMS: atom_id res chain seq x y z
N MET A 1 1.93 -22.26 -6.40
CA MET A 1 3.03 -21.27 -6.37
C MET A 1 3.67 -21.34 -5.00
N THR A 2 4.98 -21.54 -4.92
CA THR A 2 5.72 -21.49 -3.63
C THR A 2 5.65 -20.05 -3.12
N ALA A 3 5.26 -19.89 -1.85
CA ALA A 3 5.22 -18.56 -1.22
C ALA A 3 6.62 -17.93 -1.28
N ILE A 4 6.73 -16.69 -1.73
CA ILE A 4 7.98 -15.94 -1.69
C ILE A 4 8.26 -15.65 -0.20
N PRO A 5 9.36 -16.15 0.37
CA PRO A 5 9.70 -15.82 1.75
C PRO A 5 10.03 -14.32 1.83
N ILE A 6 9.48 -13.64 2.83
CA ILE A 6 9.78 -12.23 3.09
C ILE A 6 11.05 -12.19 3.95
N ASP A 7 12.19 -12.10 3.29
CA ASP A 7 13.50 -11.95 3.93
C ASP A 7 14.04 -10.52 3.79
N SER A 8 15.18 -10.28 4.37
CA SER A 8 15.84 -8.97 4.32
C SER A 8 16.17 -8.51 2.90
N ALA A 9 16.46 -9.43 1.97
CA ALA A 9 16.78 -9.10 0.60
C ALA A 9 15.53 -8.59 -0.16
N VAL A 10 14.38 -9.23 0.08
CA VAL A 10 13.08 -8.81 -0.51
C VAL A 10 12.64 -7.46 0.05
N ILE A 11 12.81 -7.23 1.38
CA ILE A 11 12.50 -5.93 1.99
C ILE A 11 13.42 -4.82 1.46
N GLU A 12 14.70 -5.10 1.29
CA GLU A 12 15.65 -4.12 0.74
C GLU A 12 15.38 -3.83 -0.75
N ALA A 13 14.94 -4.80 -1.52
CA ALA A 13 14.48 -4.58 -2.88
C ALA A 13 13.23 -3.67 -2.91
N ALA A 14 12.30 -3.88 -1.98
CA ALA A 14 11.11 -3.03 -1.82
C ALA A 14 11.50 -1.59 -1.41
N ARG A 15 12.51 -1.42 -0.53
CA ARG A 15 13.04 -0.11 -0.16
C ARG A 15 13.62 0.61 -1.37
N ARG A 16 14.42 -0.08 -2.20
CA ARG A 16 14.96 0.49 -3.44
C ARG A 16 13.86 0.91 -4.42
N ALA A 17 12.80 0.11 -4.54
CA ALA A 17 11.65 0.43 -5.40
C ALA A 17 10.91 1.72 -4.98
N GLY A 18 10.98 2.08 -3.70
CA GLY A 18 10.41 3.30 -3.16
C GLY A 18 11.28 4.55 -3.30
N LEU A 19 12.55 4.44 -3.70
CA LEU A 19 13.49 5.58 -3.73
C LEU A 19 12.96 6.73 -4.59
N GLY A 20 13.06 7.96 -4.05
CA GLY A 20 12.57 9.18 -4.70
C GLY A 20 11.05 9.38 -4.67
N VAL A 21 10.28 8.36 -4.29
CA VAL A 21 8.80 8.42 -4.21
C VAL A 21 8.30 8.32 -2.78
N VAL A 22 8.64 7.24 -2.09
CA VAL A 22 8.27 7.02 -0.70
C VAL A 22 9.01 8.01 0.19
N LYS A 23 8.27 8.72 1.03
CA LYS A 23 8.85 9.67 2.00
C LYS A 23 9.27 8.91 3.26
N ARG A 24 10.41 9.28 3.84
CA ARG A 24 10.69 8.96 5.24
C ARG A 24 9.79 9.86 6.10
N THR A 25 8.72 9.29 6.63
CA THR A 25 7.75 10.06 7.42
C THR A 25 8.32 10.39 8.81
N PRO A 26 7.96 11.53 9.41
CA PRO A 26 8.50 11.92 10.70
C PRO A 26 7.98 11.03 11.84
N ILE A 27 8.79 10.94 12.89
CA ILE A 27 8.37 10.51 14.22
C ILE A 27 7.84 11.75 14.96
N THR A 28 6.65 11.64 15.54
CA THR A 28 5.99 12.72 16.26
C THR A 28 5.68 12.27 17.69
N GLU A 29 6.18 12.99 18.68
CA GLU A 29 5.95 12.71 20.09
C GLU A 29 4.53 13.09 20.53
N SER A 30 3.99 12.36 21.50
CA SER A 30 2.72 12.67 22.15
C SER A 30 2.91 12.84 23.65
N ALA A 31 3.08 14.08 24.10
CA ALA A 31 3.25 14.39 25.52
C ALA A 31 2.10 13.84 26.38
N ALA A 32 0.86 14.02 25.93
CA ALA A 32 -0.32 13.56 26.67
C ALA A 32 -0.38 12.03 26.84
N LEU A 33 0.02 11.25 25.82
CA LEU A 33 0.06 9.79 25.92
C LEU A 33 1.28 9.33 26.71
N SER A 34 2.40 10.00 26.57
CA SER A 34 3.62 9.71 27.33
C SER A 34 3.39 9.91 28.83
N GLU A 35 2.75 10.99 29.22
CA GLU A 35 2.34 11.23 30.60
C GLU A 35 1.35 10.16 31.12
N ARG A 36 0.33 9.85 30.32
CA ARG A 36 -0.73 8.90 30.68
C ARG A 36 -0.21 7.48 30.91
N TYR A 37 0.76 7.03 30.10
CA TYR A 37 1.25 5.64 30.11
C TYR A 37 2.62 5.49 30.78
N GLY A 38 3.25 6.57 31.20
CA GLY A 38 4.53 6.52 31.92
C GLY A 38 5.72 6.09 31.06
N GLY A 39 5.68 6.37 29.75
CA GLY A 39 6.74 6.03 28.82
C GLY A 39 6.77 6.99 27.64
N ASN A 40 7.79 6.93 26.81
CA ASN A 40 7.87 7.76 25.61
C ASN A 40 6.96 7.20 24.50
N VAL A 41 5.85 7.88 24.22
CA VAL A 41 4.89 7.49 23.17
C VAL A 41 5.07 8.37 21.96
N VAL A 42 5.37 7.72 20.83
CA VAL A 42 5.59 8.40 19.54
C VAL A 42 4.72 7.79 18.43
N PHE A 43 4.47 8.55 17.40
CA PHE A 43 3.76 8.14 16.21
C PHE A 43 4.68 8.18 14.98
N LYS A 44 4.73 7.10 14.20
CA LYS A 44 5.23 7.14 12.83
C LYS A 44 4.13 7.68 11.92
N ALA A 45 4.29 8.92 11.45
CA ALA A 45 3.21 9.68 10.83
C ALA A 45 2.95 9.31 9.35
N GLU A 46 2.51 8.08 9.08
CA GLU A 46 2.21 7.61 7.72
C GLU A 46 1.00 8.31 7.05
N ASN A 47 0.22 9.07 7.79
CA ASN A 47 -0.76 10.01 7.23
C ASN A 47 -0.12 11.16 6.44
N LEU A 48 1.16 11.44 6.66
CA LEU A 48 1.95 12.42 5.91
C LEU A 48 2.68 11.82 4.70
N GLN A 49 2.51 10.52 4.48
CA GLN A 49 3.05 9.81 3.31
C GLN A 49 2.35 10.30 2.02
N ARG A 50 2.97 10.06 0.86
CA ARG A 50 2.29 10.24 -0.43
C ARG A 50 1.01 9.43 -0.45
N THR A 51 -0.05 9.96 -1.02
CA THR A 51 -1.39 9.35 -0.99
C THR A 51 -2.02 9.21 0.41
N GLY A 52 -1.44 9.84 1.44
CA GLY A 52 -2.00 9.91 2.79
C GLY A 52 -1.95 8.62 3.61
N SER A 53 -1.15 7.63 3.21
CA SER A 53 -1.00 6.37 3.95
C SER A 53 0.23 5.56 3.54
N PHE A 54 0.59 4.58 4.39
CA PHE A 54 1.66 3.62 4.14
C PHE A 54 1.49 2.77 2.87
N LYS A 55 0.29 2.68 2.31
CA LYS A 55 -0.02 1.80 1.16
C LYS A 55 0.83 2.06 -0.08
N ILE A 56 1.34 3.26 -0.25
CA ILE A 56 2.26 3.58 -1.37
C ILE A 56 3.54 2.76 -1.35
N ARG A 57 4.03 2.34 -0.16
CA ARG A 57 5.23 1.52 0.01
C ARG A 57 5.07 0.19 -0.72
N GLY A 58 3.99 -0.55 -0.40
CA GLY A 58 3.67 -1.81 -1.05
C GLY A 58 3.28 -1.66 -2.53
N ALA A 59 2.61 -0.57 -2.90
CA ALA A 59 2.26 -0.32 -4.30
C ALA A 59 3.50 -0.13 -5.18
N MET A 60 4.47 0.67 -4.73
CA MET A 60 5.74 0.87 -5.45
C MET A 60 6.54 -0.43 -5.55
N SER A 61 6.62 -1.19 -4.45
CA SER A 61 7.27 -2.50 -4.42
C SER A 61 6.64 -3.47 -5.43
N LYS A 62 5.29 -3.56 -5.42
CA LYS A 62 4.55 -4.45 -6.32
C LYS A 62 4.79 -4.11 -7.79
N LEU A 63 4.61 -2.85 -8.18
CA LEU A 63 4.78 -2.48 -9.59
C LEU A 63 6.22 -2.67 -10.07
N ALA A 64 7.20 -2.33 -9.24
CA ALA A 64 8.61 -2.56 -9.58
C ALA A 64 8.96 -4.05 -9.75
N SER A 65 8.33 -4.93 -8.96
CA SER A 65 8.57 -6.38 -9.05
C SER A 65 8.04 -7.04 -10.32
N LEU A 66 7.12 -6.39 -11.02
CA LEU A 66 6.53 -6.90 -12.26
C LEU A 66 7.50 -6.84 -13.45
N GLY A 67 8.57 -6.04 -13.37
CA GLY A 67 9.49 -5.87 -14.50
C GLY A 67 8.75 -5.44 -15.78
N ASP A 68 9.02 -6.10 -16.90
CA ASP A 68 8.34 -5.79 -18.16
C ASP A 68 6.84 -6.08 -18.17
N ALA A 69 6.35 -6.99 -17.33
CA ALA A 69 4.92 -7.30 -17.24
C ALA A 69 4.09 -6.11 -16.75
N VAL A 70 4.68 -5.11 -16.09
CA VAL A 70 3.98 -3.89 -15.67
C VAL A 70 3.33 -3.15 -16.84
N LYS A 71 3.86 -3.30 -18.05
CA LYS A 71 3.34 -2.70 -19.29
C LYS A 71 1.93 -3.17 -19.64
N ASN A 72 1.53 -4.36 -19.18
CA ASN A 72 0.16 -4.86 -19.34
C ASN A 72 -0.86 -4.07 -18.50
N GLY A 73 -0.40 -3.15 -17.66
CA GLY A 73 -1.23 -2.43 -16.71
C GLY A 73 -1.49 -3.19 -15.41
N VAL A 74 -2.13 -2.51 -14.48
CA VAL A 74 -2.44 -3.03 -13.15
C VAL A 74 -3.91 -2.85 -12.81
N VAL A 75 -4.45 -3.79 -12.04
CA VAL A 75 -5.83 -3.73 -11.57
C VAL A 75 -5.91 -4.07 -10.09
N ALA A 76 -6.79 -3.39 -9.36
CA ALA A 76 -7.02 -3.63 -7.93
C ALA A 76 -8.49 -3.42 -7.55
N GLY A 77 -8.93 -4.10 -6.49
CA GLY A 77 -10.24 -3.88 -5.86
C GLY A 77 -10.06 -3.10 -4.55
N SER A 78 -10.50 -1.84 -4.49
CA SER A 78 -10.42 -1.02 -3.28
C SER A 78 -11.14 0.31 -3.42
N ALA A 79 -11.82 0.75 -2.35
CA ALA A 79 -12.41 2.09 -2.25
C ALA A 79 -11.62 3.04 -1.33
N GLY A 80 -10.36 2.74 -1.02
CA GLY A 80 -9.60 3.49 -0.02
C GLY A 80 -8.14 3.73 -0.39
N ASN A 81 -7.29 3.67 0.63
CA ASN A 81 -5.87 3.99 0.53
C ASN A 81 -5.10 3.10 -0.49
N HIS A 82 -5.51 1.84 -0.65
CA HIS A 82 -4.88 0.96 -1.62
C HIS A 82 -5.18 1.40 -3.07
N ALA A 83 -6.42 1.78 -3.36
CA ALA A 83 -6.81 2.32 -4.66
C ALA A 83 -5.94 3.54 -5.05
N GLN A 84 -5.81 4.50 -4.13
CA GLN A 84 -4.99 5.69 -4.37
C GLN A 84 -3.51 5.35 -4.56
N ALA A 85 -2.98 4.41 -3.76
CA ALA A 85 -1.59 4.00 -3.86
C ALA A 85 -1.27 3.31 -5.19
N ILE A 86 -2.13 2.37 -5.64
CA ILE A 86 -1.96 1.69 -6.93
C ILE A 86 -2.11 2.66 -8.10
N ALA A 87 -3.12 3.54 -8.08
CA ALA A 87 -3.31 4.55 -9.13
C ALA A 87 -2.12 5.51 -9.23
N PHE A 88 -1.58 5.96 -8.08
CA PHE A 88 -0.37 6.79 -8.04
C PHE A 88 0.85 6.03 -8.60
N ALA A 89 1.06 4.80 -8.16
CA ALA A 89 2.19 3.99 -8.62
C ALA A 89 2.10 3.69 -10.12
N ALA A 90 0.91 3.40 -10.64
CA ALA A 90 0.67 3.20 -12.07
C ALA A 90 0.99 4.46 -12.89
N ARG A 91 0.54 5.64 -12.42
CA ARG A 91 0.91 6.92 -13.02
C ARG A 91 2.43 7.14 -13.01
N HIS A 92 3.11 6.81 -11.91
CA HIS A 92 4.56 6.93 -11.80
C HIS A 92 5.30 6.04 -12.81
N HIS A 93 4.81 4.82 -13.03
CA HIS A 93 5.34 3.88 -14.02
C HIS A 93 4.82 4.12 -15.44
N ASN A 94 3.91 5.08 -15.62
CA ASN A 94 3.25 5.39 -16.89
C ASN A 94 2.57 4.18 -17.55
N VAL A 95 1.78 3.45 -16.75
CA VAL A 95 1.06 2.24 -17.18
C VAL A 95 -0.44 2.35 -16.92
N PRO A 96 -1.30 1.63 -17.68
CA PRO A 96 -2.73 1.58 -17.45
C PRO A 96 -3.08 1.10 -16.04
N CYS A 97 -4.13 1.68 -15.47
CA CYS A 97 -4.63 1.31 -14.15
C CYS A 97 -6.16 1.28 -14.14
N GLU A 98 -6.71 0.20 -13.64
CA GLU A 98 -8.16 0.08 -13.41
C GLU A 98 -8.42 -0.31 -11.95
N ILE A 99 -9.36 0.40 -11.31
CA ILE A 99 -9.72 0.18 -9.91
C ILE A 99 -11.19 -0.19 -9.84
N PHE A 100 -11.46 -1.38 -9.34
CA PHE A 100 -12.79 -1.86 -9.03
C PHE A 100 -13.20 -1.36 -7.64
N VAL A 101 -14.38 -0.75 -7.56
CA VAL A 101 -14.91 -0.17 -6.32
C VAL A 101 -16.29 -0.75 -6.01
N PRO A 102 -16.66 -0.90 -4.74
CA PRO A 102 -18.02 -1.27 -4.40
C PRO A 102 -19.01 -0.14 -4.72
N ALA A 103 -20.26 -0.49 -4.96
CA ALA A 103 -21.35 0.46 -5.09
C ALA A 103 -21.38 1.42 -3.89
N GLY A 104 -21.63 2.70 -4.14
CA GLY A 104 -21.68 3.72 -3.07
C GLY A 104 -20.32 4.15 -2.51
N ALA A 105 -19.21 3.81 -3.16
CA ALA A 105 -17.89 4.31 -2.77
C ALA A 105 -17.84 5.84 -2.69
N SER A 106 -17.11 6.37 -1.69
CA SER A 106 -17.00 7.82 -1.43
C SER A 106 -16.48 8.59 -2.64
N LEU A 107 -17.25 9.56 -3.13
CA LEU A 107 -16.90 10.38 -4.31
C LEU A 107 -15.56 11.07 -4.14
N SER A 108 -15.25 11.63 -2.97
CA SER A 108 -13.99 12.35 -2.73
C SER A 108 -12.74 11.45 -2.84
N LYS A 109 -12.85 10.18 -2.38
CA LYS A 109 -11.77 9.21 -2.54
C LYS A 109 -11.60 8.79 -4.00
N MET A 110 -12.71 8.69 -4.73
CA MET A 110 -12.69 8.33 -6.15
C MET A 110 -12.13 9.44 -7.03
N GLU A 111 -12.37 10.70 -6.69
CA GLU A 111 -11.74 11.84 -7.37
C GLU A 111 -10.21 11.80 -7.29
N ALA A 112 -9.65 11.47 -6.12
CA ALA A 112 -8.21 11.30 -5.96
C ALA A 112 -7.67 10.19 -6.88
N VAL A 113 -8.36 9.04 -6.97
CA VAL A 113 -7.98 7.93 -7.86
C VAL A 113 -8.03 8.35 -9.33
N ARG A 114 -9.11 9.03 -9.76
CA ARG A 114 -9.23 9.57 -11.13
C ARG A 114 -8.16 10.60 -11.47
N SER A 115 -7.76 11.44 -10.51
CA SER A 115 -6.71 12.44 -10.71
C SER A 115 -5.35 11.85 -11.05
N TYR A 116 -5.13 10.59 -10.69
CA TYR A 116 -3.95 9.81 -11.09
C TYR A 116 -4.10 9.12 -12.45
N GLY A 117 -5.25 9.25 -13.12
CA GLY A 117 -5.49 8.69 -14.45
C GLY A 117 -6.02 7.26 -14.44
N ALA A 118 -6.42 6.72 -13.30
CA ALA A 118 -6.99 5.38 -13.23
C ALA A 118 -8.46 5.37 -13.69
N ILE A 119 -8.85 4.29 -14.37
CA ILE A 119 -10.24 3.97 -14.71
C ILE A 119 -10.90 3.42 -13.44
N LEU A 120 -12.14 3.86 -13.18
CA LEU A 120 -12.96 3.35 -12.08
C LEU A 120 -14.09 2.49 -12.64
N SER A 121 -14.18 1.26 -12.17
CA SER A 121 -15.21 0.29 -12.54
C SER A 121 -15.97 -0.18 -11.29
N GLU A 122 -17.26 -0.41 -11.43
CA GLU A 122 -18.06 -0.96 -10.33
C GLU A 122 -17.81 -2.45 -10.19
N GLY A 123 -17.53 -2.91 -8.96
CA GLY A 123 -17.14 -4.29 -8.67
C GLY A 123 -18.13 -5.07 -7.80
N GLY A 124 -19.36 -4.57 -7.66
CA GLY A 124 -20.39 -5.18 -6.79
C GLY A 124 -20.66 -4.37 -5.53
N ASP A 125 -21.35 -4.96 -4.55
CA ASP A 125 -21.88 -4.24 -3.39
C ASP A 125 -20.85 -4.11 -2.25
N THR A 126 -19.92 -5.05 -2.14
CA THR A 126 -18.95 -5.11 -1.05
C THR A 126 -17.51 -4.94 -1.54
N LEU A 127 -16.60 -4.65 -0.59
CA LEU A 127 -15.17 -4.62 -0.90
C LEU A 127 -14.67 -5.98 -1.41
N SER A 128 -15.17 -7.08 -0.86
CA SER A 128 -14.82 -8.43 -1.30
C SER A 128 -15.27 -8.67 -2.75
N ASP A 129 -16.45 -8.19 -3.14
CA ASP A 129 -16.93 -8.29 -4.52
C ASP A 129 -16.04 -7.49 -5.48
N ALA A 130 -15.63 -6.28 -5.07
CA ALA A 130 -14.73 -5.45 -5.86
C ALA A 130 -13.35 -6.10 -6.05
N VAL A 131 -12.81 -6.74 -5.00
CA VAL A 131 -11.56 -7.51 -5.09
C VAL A 131 -11.72 -8.70 -6.03
N ALA A 132 -12.80 -9.45 -5.90
CA ALA A 132 -13.08 -10.59 -6.79
C ALA A 132 -13.31 -10.16 -8.24
N ALA A 133 -13.97 -9.01 -8.47
CA ALA A 133 -14.15 -8.44 -9.80
C ALA A 133 -12.82 -8.04 -10.44
N ALA A 134 -11.95 -7.37 -9.69
CA ALA A 134 -10.61 -7.01 -10.11
C ALA A 134 -9.77 -8.25 -10.50
N GLN A 135 -9.84 -9.33 -9.70
CA GLN A 135 -9.15 -10.57 -10.02
C GLN A 135 -9.66 -11.19 -11.33
N ARG A 136 -10.99 -11.32 -11.49
CA ARG A 136 -11.56 -11.83 -12.75
C ARG A 136 -11.18 -10.98 -13.96
N HIS A 137 -11.12 -9.66 -13.80
CA HIS A 137 -10.70 -8.76 -14.85
C HIS A 137 -9.23 -8.99 -15.22
N ALA A 138 -8.34 -9.15 -14.23
CA ALA A 138 -6.94 -9.50 -14.46
C ALA A 138 -6.80 -10.81 -15.27
N ASP A 139 -7.54 -11.84 -14.88
CA ASP A 139 -7.51 -13.15 -15.53
C ASP A 139 -8.00 -13.08 -17.00
N ALA A 140 -8.98 -12.21 -17.29
CA ALA A 140 -9.55 -12.04 -18.63
C ALA A 140 -8.70 -11.15 -19.54
N THR A 141 -7.96 -10.19 -19.01
CA THR A 141 -7.26 -9.15 -19.80
C THR A 141 -5.74 -9.31 -19.83
N GLY A 142 -5.18 -10.09 -18.91
CA GLY A 142 -3.75 -10.20 -18.71
C GLY A 142 -3.13 -9.01 -17.94
N MET A 143 -3.94 -8.10 -17.39
CA MET A 143 -3.49 -7.08 -16.46
C MET A 143 -2.99 -7.72 -15.15
N ASN A 144 -2.10 -7.01 -14.45
CA ASN A 144 -1.53 -7.52 -13.21
C ASN A 144 -2.44 -7.19 -12.01
N PHE A 145 -2.96 -8.20 -11.34
CA PHE A 145 -3.73 -8.01 -10.13
C PHE A 145 -2.85 -7.60 -8.95
N CYS A 146 -3.26 -6.53 -8.25
CA CYS A 146 -2.58 -6.01 -7.07
C CYS A 146 -3.46 -6.19 -5.83
N HIS A 147 -3.20 -7.27 -5.06
CA HIS A 147 -3.97 -7.55 -3.84
C HIS A 147 -3.70 -6.51 -2.75
N PRO A 148 -4.72 -6.04 -1.98
CA PRO A 148 -4.56 -4.95 -1.02
C PRO A 148 -3.70 -5.28 0.22
N TYR A 149 -3.45 -6.56 0.52
CA TYR A 149 -2.69 -7.00 1.70
C TYR A 149 -2.12 -8.43 1.62
N ASP A 150 -2.73 -9.34 0.87
CA ASP A 150 -2.30 -10.75 0.75
C ASP A 150 -1.44 -10.94 -0.51
N ASP A 151 -0.30 -10.29 -0.51
CA ASP A 151 0.73 -10.38 -1.56
C ASP A 151 2.10 -10.16 -0.89
N PRO A 152 3.02 -11.15 -0.94
CA PRO A 152 4.31 -11.07 -0.27
C PRO A 152 5.13 -9.83 -0.65
N ILE A 153 5.04 -9.39 -1.90
CA ILE A 153 5.77 -8.20 -2.38
C ILE A 153 5.13 -6.91 -1.82
N VAL A 154 3.80 -6.88 -1.70
CA VAL A 154 3.10 -5.77 -1.05
C VAL A 154 3.47 -5.72 0.43
N VAL A 155 3.48 -6.86 1.13
CA VAL A 155 3.89 -6.96 2.54
C VAL A 155 5.33 -6.51 2.72
N ALA A 156 6.27 -6.96 1.88
CA ALA A 156 7.67 -6.52 1.91
C ALA A 156 7.81 -5.00 1.73
N GLY A 157 6.98 -4.40 0.86
CA GLY A 157 6.90 -2.95 0.72
C GLY A 157 6.48 -2.25 2.00
N GLN A 158 5.46 -2.77 2.69
CA GLN A 158 4.99 -2.23 3.97
C GLN A 158 6.05 -2.41 5.08
N ALA A 159 6.78 -3.52 5.08
CA ALA A 159 7.86 -3.81 6.03
C ALA A 159 9.00 -2.76 6.02
N THR A 160 9.16 -2.00 4.93
CA THR A 160 10.13 -0.89 4.88
C THR A 160 9.85 0.19 5.94
N LEU A 161 8.60 0.30 6.41
CA LEU A 161 8.25 1.15 7.54
C LEU A 161 8.90 0.67 8.84
N GLY A 162 8.95 -0.65 9.06
CA GLY A 162 9.63 -1.27 10.21
C GLY A 162 11.13 -0.96 10.22
N LEU A 163 11.80 -0.99 9.05
CA LEU A 163 13.21 -0.58 8.96
C LEU A 163 13.40 0.88 9.42
N GLU A 164 12.55 1.80 8.97
CA GLU A 164 12.61 3.20 9.40
C GLU A 164 12.38 3.35 10.91
N LEU A 165 11.46 2.57 11.51
CA LEU A 165 11.22 2.60 12.96
C LEU A 165 12.46 2.18 13.75
N ILE A 166 13.12 1.10 13.35
CA ILE A 166 14.34 0.60 13.99
C ILE A 166 15.51 1.59 13.83
N GLU A 167 15.60 2.25 12.67
CA GLU A 167 16.63 3.25 12.40
C GLU A 167 16.37 4.58 13.14
N ASP A 168 15.09 4.97 13.32
CA ASP A 168 14.70 6.26 13.90
C ASP A 168 14.61 6.22 15.44
N ILE A 169 14.39 5.04 16.07
CA ILE A 169 14.10 4.88 17.49
C ILE A 169 15.03 3.80 18.08
N SER A 170 16.08 4.23 18.76
CA SER A 170 17.14 3.34 19.28
C SER A 170 16.70 2.47 20.45
N ASP A 171 15.69 2.90 21.22
CA ASP A 171 15.17 2.24 22.42
C ASP A 171 13.74 1.71 22.24
N LEU A 172 13.36 1.38 20.99
CA LEU A 172 12.06 0.87 20.64
C LEU A 172 11.77 -0.45 21.37
N SER A 173 10.77 -0.44 22.26
CA SER A 173 10.39 -1.59 23.10
C SER A 173 9.03 -2.20 22.72
N LEU A 174 8.12 -1.39 22.14
CA LEU A 174 6.78 -1.82 21.79
C LEU A 174 6.31 -1.08 20.54
N VAL A 175 5.73 -1.82 19.59
CA VAL A 175 5.07 -1.25 18.41
C VAL A 175 3.58 -1.61 18.44
N ILE A 176 2.71 -0.61 18.35
CA ILE A 176 1.26 -0.79 18.24
C ILE A 176 0.87 -0.50 16.79
N ILE A 177 0.33 -1.51 16.11
CA ILE A 177 0.01 -1.44 14.69
C ILE A 177 -1.48 -1.68 14.48
N PRO A 178 -2.20 -0.81 13.72
CA PRO A 178 -3.59 -1.07 13.37
C PRO A 178 -3.68 -2.32 12.47
N LEU A 179 -4.50 -3.28 12.87
CA LEU A 179 -4.69 -4.54 12.18
C LEU A 179 -6.02 -4.55 11.41
N GLY A 180 -5.92 -4.70 10.10
CA GLY A 180 -7.04 -5.03 9.21
C GLY A 180 -6.76 -6.35 8.50
N GLY A 181 -6.46 -6.34 7.21
CA GLY A 181 -6.10 -7.54 6.43
C GLY A 181 -4.69 -8.10 6.67
N GLY A 182 -3.94 -7.61 7.64
CA GLY A 182 -2.64 -8.15 8.04
C GLY A 182 -1.41 -7.62 7.27
N GLY A 183 -1.57 -7.02 6.12
CA GLY A 183 -0.45 -6.65 5.23
C GLY A 183 0.54 -5.59 5.77
N LEU A 184 0.31 -5.01 6.96
CA LEU A 184 1.25 -4.13 7.64
C LEU A 184 1.96 -4.85 8.80
N THR A 185 1.37 -5.93 9.31
CA THR A 185 1.82 -6.68 10.47
C THR A 185 2.48 -8.01 10.13
N GLY A 186 2.34 -8.44 8.86
CA GLY A 186 2.85 -9.71 8.34
C GLY A 186 4.35 -9.73 8.10
#